data_60701aa02274cf4374bf37ce67e7c79a
#
_entry.id   60701aa02274cf4374bf37ce67e7c79a
#
_cell.length_a   1.000
_cell.length_b   1.000
_cell.length_c   1.000
_cell.angle_alpha   90.00
_cell.angle_beta   90.00
_cell.angle_gamma   90.00
#
_symmetry.space_group_name_H-M   'P 1'
#
loop_
_entity.id
_entity.type
_entity.pdbx_description
1 polymer ?
#
loop_
_entity_poly.entity_id
_entity_poly.type
_entity_poly.pdbx_seq_one_letter_code
_entity_poly.pdbx_strand_id
1 'polypeptide(L)'
;MFIIQLDYVRPLDEIDALIPAHRIFLEQQYAAGHFLLSGRKEPRTGGIIIASVASRVQLEQLLKEDPFAQAGAATYQIIEFIPTLSAPELESFKQA
;
A
#
# COMPACT_ATOMS: atom_id res chain seq x y z
N MET A 1 -11.29 -3.67 -4.01
CA MET A 1 -10.52 -2.55 -3.40
C MET A 1 -9.88 -3.01 -2.12
N PHE A 2 -8.66 -2.58 -1.85
CA PHE A 2 -7.90 -3.03 -0.69
C PHE A 2 -7.32 -1.84 0.05
N ILE A 3 -7.32 -1.93 1.37
CA ILE A 3 -6.59 -1.02 2.26
C ILE A 3 -5.45 -1.83 2.85
N ILE A 4 -4.22 -1.37 2.64
CA ILE A 4 -3.04 -2.03 3.20
C ILE A 4 -2.50 -1.15 4.31
N GLN A 5 -2.40 -1.72 5.51
CA GLN A 5 -1.82 -1.06 6.66
C GLN A 5 -0.42 -1.62 6.91
N LEU A 6 0.58 -0.75 6.85
CA LEU A 6 1.96 -1.10 7.16
C LEU A 6 2.29 -0.61 8.57
N ASP A 7 2.87 -1.48 9.38
CA ASP A 7 3.37 -1.11 10.70
C ASP A 7 4.87 -1.37 10.75
N TYR A 8 5.65 -0.34 11.09
CA TYR A 8 7.10 -0.46 11.18
C TYR A 8 7.49 -1.34 12.37
N VAL A 9 8.45 -2.24 12.14
CA VAL A 9 9.01 -3.13 13.16
C VAL A 9 10.52 -2.94 13.31
N ARG A 10 11.06 -1.84 12.78
CA ARG A 10 12.45 -1.41 12.90
C ARG A 10 12.50 0.06 13.34
N PRO A 11 13.61 0.52 13.91
CA PRO A 11 13.79 1.93 14.24
C PRO A 11 13.67 2.83 13.01
N LEU A 12 13.26 4.09 13.22
CA LEU A 12 13.01 5.02 12.11
C LEU A 12 14.25 5.31 11.26
N ASP A 13 15.45 5.24 11.82
CA ASP A 13 16.67 5.42 11.03
C ASP A 13 16.85 4.31 10.00
N GLU A 14 16.50 3.06 10.35
CA GLU A 14 16.52 1.94 9.40
C GLU A 14 15.40 2.08 8.36
N ILE A 15 14.21 2.52 8.78
CA ILE A 15 13.10 2.81 7.87
C ILE A 15 13.51 3.90 6.88
N ASP A 16 14.10 4.99 7.34
CA ASP A 16 14.52 6.11 6.50
C ASP A 16 15.53 5.68 5.44
N ALA A 17 16.42 4.74 5.77
CA ALA A 17 17.38 4.20 4.82
C ALA A 17 16.71 3.44 3.67
N LEU A 18 15.53 2.88 3.89
CA LEU A 18 14.77 2.13 2.88
C LEU A 18 13.79 3.01 2.09
N ILE A 19 13.52 4.24 2.52
CA ILE A 19 12.53 5.11 1.88
C ILE A 19 12.80 5.33 0.39
N PRO A 20 14.02 5.62 -0.07
CA PRO A 20 14.24 5.84 -1.51
C PRO A 20 13.83 4.64 -2.36
N ALA A 21 14.21 3.43 -1.97
CA ALA A 21 13.85 2.22 -2.69
C ALA A 21 12.34 1.91 -2.60
N HIS A 22 11.76 2.11 -1.42
CA HIS A 22 10.32 1.95 -1.20
C HIS A 22 9.52 2.90 -2.10
N ARG A 23 9.97 4.14 -2.24
CA ARG A 23 9.32 5.13 -3.10
C ARG A 23 9.34 4.71 -4.57
N ILE A 24 10.43 4.13 -5.05
CA ILE A 24 10.53 3.60 -6.41
C ILE A 24 9.50 2.47 -6.61
N PHE A 25 9.38 1.57 -5.64
CA PHE A 25 8.36 0.52 -5.67
C PHE A 25 6.95 1.11 -5.77
N LEU A 26 6.63 2.11 -4.94
CA LEU A 26 5.32 2.77 -4.98
C LEU A 26 5.06 3.40 -6.35
N GLU A 27 6.02 4.11 -6.91
CA GLU A 27 5.89 4.75 -8.22
C GLU A 27 5.61 3.74 -9.33
N GLN A 28 6.24 2.58 -9.28
CA GLN A 28 5.99 1.49 -10.23
C GLN A 28 4.55 0.98 -10.11
N GLN A 29 4.03 0.85 -8.90
CA GLN A 29 2.67 0.37 -8.68
C GLN A 29 1.62 1.42 -9.07
N TYR A 30 1.91 2.71 -8.88
CA TYR A 30 1.06 3.78 -9.39
C TYR A 30 1.01 3.77 -10.92
N ALA A 31 2.17 3.63 -11.56
CA ALA A 31 2.25 3.58 -13.03
C ALA A 31 1.50 2.37 -13.61
N ALA A 32 1.50 1.25 -12.91
CA ALA A 32 0.77 0.05 -13.30
C ALA A 32 -0.74 0.13 -13.02
N GLY A 33 -1.20 1.17 -12.34
CA GLY A 33 -2.62 1.32 -11.97
C GLY A 33 -3.05 0.48 -10.77
N HIS A 34 -2.11 -0.08 -10.04
CA HIS A 34 -2.41 -0.93 -8.88
C HIS A 34 -2.71 -0.13 -7.61
N PHE A 35 -2.00 0.99 -7.41
CA PHE A 35 -2.17 1.84 -6.23
C PHE A 35 -2.82 3.16 -6.61
N LEU A 36 -3.70 3.66 -5.73
CA LEU A 36 -4.45 4.89 -5.95
C LEU A 36 -3.94 6.03 -5.07
N LEU A 37 -3.58 5.71 -3.83
CA LEU A 37 -3.20 6.67 -2.82
C LEU A 37 -2.33 5.96 -1.80
N SER A 38 -1.37 6.65 -1.22
CA SER A 38 -0.60 6.14 -0.09
C SER A 38 -0.08 7.31 0.75
N GLY A 39 0.25 7.03 1.99
CA GLY A 39 0.82 8.03 2.88
C GLY A 39 1.28 7.41 4.18
N ARG A 40 1.98 8.22 4.98
CA ARG A 40 2.43 7.79 6.31
C ARG A 40 1.30 7.92 7.32
N LYS A 41 1.30 7.06 8.32
CA LYS A 41 0.44 7.24 9.48
C LYS A 41 0.89 8.45 10.29
N GLU A 42 -0.06 9.06 11.00
CA GLU A 42 0.20 10.15 11.92
C GLU A 42 -0.26 9.73 13.33
N PRO A 43 0.63 9.49 14.32
CA PRO A 43 2.10 9.61 14.23
C PRO A 43 2.74 8.58 13.30
N ARG A 44 4.00 8.81 12.96
CA ARG A 44 4.74 8.04 11.96
C ARG A 44 5.16 6.66 12.47
N THR A 45 4.21 5.75 12.54
CA THR A 45 4.40 4.35 12.97
C THR A 45 4.30 3.36 11.82
N GLY A 46 4.01 3.85 10.62
CA GLY A 46 3.79 3.04 9.44
C GLY A 46 3.17 3.84 8.32
N GLY A 47 2.44 3.16 7.45
CA GLY A 47 1.79 3.78 6.30
C GLY A 47 0.47 3.10 5.94
N ILE A 48 -0.23 3.75 5.01
CA ILE A 48 -1.48 3.23 4.43
C ILE A 48 -1.33 3.28 2.91
N ILE A 49 -1.81 2.25 2.24
CA ILE A 49 -1.90 2.19 0.78
C ILE A 49 -3.34 1.81 0.42
N ILE A 50 -3.92 2.52 -0.55
CA ILE A 50 -5.21 2.14 -1.13
C ILE A 50 -4.90 1.55 -2.50
N ALA A 51 -5.33 0.30 -2.72
CA ALA A 51 -5.01 -0.46 -3.93
C ALA A 51 -6.26 -0.97 -4.64
N SER A 52 -6.18 -1.01 -5.96
CA SER A 52 -7.21 -1.58 -6.83
C SER A 52 -6.56 -2.62 -7.74
N VAL A 53 -6.58 -3.87 -7.31
CA VAL A 53 -6.03 -5.02 -8.06
C VAL A 53 -7.10 -6.10 -8.16
N ALA A 54 -6.90 -7.04 -9.05
CA ALA A 54 -7.92 -8.05 -9.37
C ALA A 54 -8.20 -9.02 -8.22
N SER A 55 -7.19 -9.33 -7.38
CA SER A 55 -7.35 -10.30 -6.30
C SER A 55 -6.39 -10.05 -5.15
N ARG A 56 -6.73 -10.59 -3.98
CA ARG A 56 -5.85 -10.57 -2.82
C ARG A 56 -4.54 -11.30 -3.09
N VAL A 57 -4.59 -12.41 -3.81
CA VAL A 57 -3.38 -13.19 -4.16
C VAL A 57 -2.42 -12.32 -4.98
N GLN A 58 -2.93 -11.61 -5.98
CA GLN A 58 -2.12 -10.68 -6.77
C GLN A 58 -1.50 -9.60 -5.88
N LEU A 59 -2.28 -9.02 -4.97
CA LEU A 59 -1.78 -8.01 -4.04
C LEU A 59 -0.67 -8.55 -3.14
N GLU A 60 -0.86 -9.74 -2.59
CA GLU A 60 0.14 -10.39 -1.73
C GLU A 60 1.44 -10.61 -2.48
N GLN A 61 1.37 -11.01 -3.75
CA GLN A 61 2.56 -11.23 -4.57
C GLN A 61 3.31 -9.92 -4.83
N LEU A 62 2.59 -8.85 -5.20
CA LEU A 62 3.27 -7.59 -5.49
C LEU A 62 3.84 -6.92 -4.23
N LEU A 63 3.21 -7.09 -3.07
CA LEU A 63 3.73 -6.54 -1.82
C LEU A 63 5.07 -7.17 -1.40
N LYS A 64 5.36 -8.38 -1.86
CA LYS A 64 6.67 -9.01 -1.60
C LYS A 64 7.83 -8.27 -2.29
N GLU A 65 7.54 -7.43 -3.26
CA GLU A 65 8.54 -6.64 -3.97
C GLU A 65 8.87 -5.33 -3.24
N ASP A 66 8.09 -4.98 -2.22
CA ASP A 66 8.35 -3.78 -1.41
C ASP A 66 9.66 -3.96 -0.63
N PRO A 67 10.62 -3.03 -0.75
CA PRO A 67 11.86 -3.08 0.03
C PRO A 67 11.64 -3.19 1.53
N PHE A 68 10.57 -2.62 2.08
CA PHE A 68 10.22 -2.81 3.50
C PHE A 68 9.92 -4.27 3.82
N ALA A 69 9.21 -4.96 2.94
CA ALA A 69 8.90 -6.38 3.12
C ALA A 69 10.16 -7.22 3.01
N GLN A 70 10.99 -6.93 2.01
CA GLN A 70 12.22 -7.68 1.76
C GLN A 70 13.22 -7.55 2.90
N ALA A 71 13.25 -6.39 3.56
CA ALA A 71 14.13 -6.15 4.71
C ALA A 71 13.52 -6.58 6.05
N GLY A 72 12.27 -7.07 6.05
CA GLY A 72 11.57 -7.39 7.29
C GLY A 72 11.35 -6.16 8.17
N ALA A 73 11.17 -4.99 7.56
CA ALA A 73 11.10 -3.72 8.27
C ALA A 73 9.67 -3.30 8.62
N ALA A 74 8.67 -3.95 8.03
CA ALA A 74 7.27 -3.66 8.28
C ALA A 74 6.44 -4.92 8.22
N THR A 75 5.34 -4.92 8.95
CA THR A 75 4.28 -5.93 8.83
C THR A 75 3.13 -5.32 8.03
N TYR A 76 2.37 -6.16 7.34
CA TYR A 76 1.29 -5.75 6.45
C TYR A 76 -0.01 -6.37 6.89
N GLN A 77 -1.05 -5.54 6.99
CA GLN A 77 -2.41 -6.01 7.20
C GLN A 77 -3.24 -5.57 6.00
N ILE A 78 -3.95 -6.50 5.38
CA ILE A 78 -4.76 -6.26 4.19
C ILE A 78 -6.23 -6.34 4.57
N ILE A 79 -6.99 -5.30 4.23
CA ILE A 79 -8.43 -5.27 4.38
C ILE A 79 -9.03 -5.16 2.98
N GLU A 80 -9.82 -6.13 2.60
CA GLU A 80 -10.56 -6.08 1.34
C GLU A 80 -11.96 -5.52 1.59
N PHE A 81 -12.42 -4.63 0.71
CA PHE A 81 -13.78 -4.13 0.74
C PHE A 81 -14.30 -3.91 -0.68
N ILE A 82 -15.61 -3.92 -0.82
CA ILE A 82 -16.27 -3.65 -2.10
C ILE A 82 -16.87 -2.25 -2.01
N PRO A 83 -16.32 -1.26 -2.76
CA PRO A 83 -16.85 0.09 -2.73
C PRO A 83 -18.19 0.14 -3.44
N THR A 84 -19.26 0.47 -2.72
CA THR A 84 -20.63 0.53 -3.23
C THR A 84 -21.13 1.95 -3.40
N LEU A 85 -20.52 2.90 -2.70
CA LEU A 85 -20.83 4.33 -2.78
C LEU A 85 -19.53 5.10 -2.91
N SER A 86 -19.56 6.23 -3.60
CA SER A 86 -18.37 7.05 -3.79
C SER A 86 -18.73 8.52 -3.99
N ALA A 87 -17.74 9.38 -3.80
CA ALA A 87 -17.79 10.74 -4.34
C ALA A 87 -17.80 10.68 -5.88
N PRO A 88 -18.31 11.72 -6.57
CA PRO A 88 -18.39 11.70 -8.04
C PRO A 88 -17.06 11.42 -8.76
N GLU A 89 -15.95 11.90 -8.22
CA GLU A 89 -14.62 11.71 -8.81
C GLU A 89 -14.14 10.26 -8.76
N LEU A 90 -14.75 9.43 -7.92
CA LEU A 90 -14.34 8.05 -7.68
C LEU A 90 -15.34 7.02 -8.21
N GLU A 91 -16.31 7.47 -9.02
CA GLU A 91 -17.38 6.61 -9.56
C GLU A 91 -16.85 5.35 -10.24
N SER A 92 -15.72 5.47 -10.96
CA SER A 92 -15.15 4.35 -11.70
C SER A 92 -14.69 3.19 -10.80
N PHE A 93 -14.52 3.44 -9.50
CA PHE A 93 -14.07 2.42 -8.55
C PHE A 93 -15.22 1.68 -7.88
N LYS A 94 -16.47 2.14 -8.03
CA LYS A 94 -17.62 1.46 -7.45
C LYS A 94 -17.81 0.09 -8.08
N GLN A 95 -18.20 -0.86 -7.25
CA GLN A 95 -18.56 -2.22 -7.65
C GLN A 95 -19.99 -2.47 -7.22
N ALA A 96 -20.78 -2.98 -8.12
CA ALA A 96 -22.19 -3.23 -7.86
C ALA A 96 -22.39 -4.45 -6.97
#